data_2f144d00848df0be7d749206fd166dd3
#
_entry.id   2f144d00848df0be7d749206fd166dd3
#
_cell.length_a   1.000
_cell.length_b   1.000
_cell.length_c   1.000
_cell.angle_alpha   90.00
_cell.angle_beta   90.00
_cell.angle_gamma   90.00
#
_symmetry.space_group_name_H-M   'P 1'
#
loop_
_entity.id
_entity.type
_entity.pdbx_description
1 polymer ?
#
loop_
_entity_poly.entity_id
_entity_poly.type
_entity_poly.pdbx_seq_one_letter_code
_entity_poly.pdbx_strand_id
1 'polypeptide(L)'
;MSIGIKKLQEEHRFLRKSGILAQISGAAGPIKKNYLHWKGCIVGPKNTPYAGGTYFFEMKFTEEYPNKGPIDVRMKTPVYHPNINCSNGHICVQYLSSWKNTNDIAGIVYVIFDLLNDPNPGSSYNATNVSKAEEFNKKYAMVEQNIDWDNPGIWDKGWTNS
;
A
#
# COMPACT_ATOMS: atom_id res chain seq x y z
N MET A 1 -25.18 -11.92 3.90
CA MET A 1 -23.77 -11.51 3.61
C MET A 1 -23.58 -11.43 2.11
N SER A 2 -23.01 -10.36 1.62
CA SER A 2 -22.81 -10.17 0.18
C SER A 2 -21.75 -11.13 -0.39
N ILE A 3 -21.82 -11.35 -1.70
CA ILE A 3 -20.81 -12.15 -2.41
C ILE A 3 -19.44 -11.50 -2.30
N GLY A 4 -19.38 -10.17 -2.35
CA GLY A 4 -18.13 -9.43 -2.21
C GLY A 4 -17.46 -9.63 -0.86
N ILE A 5 -18.22 -9.54 0.22
CA ILE A 5 -17.68 -9.77 1.56
C ILE A 5 -17.21 -11.22 1.71
N LYS A 6 -17.96 -12.18 1.19
CA LYS A 6 -17.55 -13.59 1.18
C LYS A 6 -16.23 -13.78 0.45
N LYS A 7 -16.08 -13.15 -0.71
CA LYS A 7 -14.85 -13.23 -1.50
C LYS A 7 -13.66 -12.65 -0.73
N LEU A 8 -13.85 -11.51 -0.07
CA LEU A 8 -12.82 -10.90 0.76
C LEU A 8 -12.43 -11.79 1.94
N GLN A 9 -13.40 -12.46 2.57
CA GLN A 9 -13.13 -13.41 3.64
C GLN A 9 -12.33 -14.61 3.13
N GLU A 10 -12.66 -15.13 1.96
CA GLU A 10 -11.93 -16.24 1.35
C GLU A 10 -10.49 -15.84 1.03
N GLU A 11 -10.27 -14.66 0.49
CA GLU A 11 -8.94 -14.17 0.21
C GLU A 11 -8.13 -13.97 1.49
N HIS A 12 -8.73 -13.46 2.56
CA HIS A 12 -8.06 -13.34 3.85
C HIS A 12 -7.58 -14.71 4.35
N ARG A 13 -8.44 -15.71 4.25
CA ARG A 13 -8.10 -17.08 4.65
C ARG A 13 -6.96 -17.64 3.82
N PHE A 14 -7.00 -17.41 2.51
CA PHE A 14 -5.94 -17.82 1.59
C PHE A 14 -4.61 -17.16 1.95
N LEU A 15 -4.60 -15.84 2.19
CA LEU A 15 -3.39 -15.11 2.53
C LEU A 15 -2.75 -15.66 3.81
N ARG A 16 -3.56 -15.97 4.81
CA ARG A 16 -3.05 -16.52 6.07
C ARG A 16 -2.49 -17.93 5.91
N LYS A 17 -3.15 -18.77 5.11
CA LYS A 17 -2.73 -20.17 4.93
C LYS A 17 -1.54 -20.31 4.00
N SER A 18 -1.51 -19.56 2.92
CA SER A 18 -0.47 -19.69 1.90
C SER A 18 0.86 -19.08 2.29
N GLY A 19 0.85 -18.08 3.16
CA GLY A 19 2.06 -17.33 3.50
C GLY A 19 2.67 -16.58 2.33
N ILE A 20 1.90 -16.35 1.26
CA ILE A 20 2.42 -15.75 0.03
C ILE A 20 2.99 -14.36 0.25
N LEU A 21 2.41 -13.57 1.15
CA LEU A 21 2.89 -12.22 1.42
C LEU A 21 4.21 -12.20 2.21
N ALA A 22 4.53 -13.28 2.93
CA ALA A 22 5.79 -13.38 3.66
C ALA A 22 7.00 -13.36 2.72
N GLN A 23 6.83 -13.76 1.46
CA GLN A 23 7.89 -13.74 0.44
C GLN A 23 8.38 -12.34 0.14
N ILE A 24 7.53 -11.33 0.35
CA ILE A 24 7.87 -9.92 0.15
C ILE A 24 7.88 -9.16 1.48
N SER A 25 7.99 -9.86 2.60
CA SER A 25 7.96 -9.28 3.94
C SER A 25 6.73 -8.39 4.15
N GLY A 26 5.60 -8.86 3.66
CA GLY A 26 4.34 -8.14 3.71
C GLY A 26 3.28 -8.85 4.51
N ALA A 27 2.24 -8.10 4.86
CA ALA A 27 1.06 -8.62 5.53
C ALA A 27 -0.14 -7.75 5.19
N ALA A 28 -1.33 -8.33 5.23
CA ALA A 28 -2.57 -7.59 5.03
C ALA A 28 -3.73 -8.30 5.72
N GLY A 29 -4.67 -7.53 6.24
CA GLY A 29 -5.87 -8.07 6.88
C GLY A 29 -6.92 -6.99 7.11
N PRO A 30 -8.15 -7.39 7.41
CA PRO A 30 -9.24 -6.45 7.68
C PRO A 30 -9.02 -5.72 9.00
N ILE A 31 -9.48 -4.47 9.05
CA ILE A 31 -9.44 -3.66 10.26
C ILE A 31 -10.72 -3.93 11.07
N LYS A 32 -10.57 -4.29 12.33
CA LYS A 32 -11.71 -4.51 13.26
C LYS A 32 -12.78 -5.44 12.67
N LYS A 33 -12.35 -6.49 11.96
CA LYS A 33 -13.24 -7.45 11.30
C LYS A 33 -14.13 -6.85 10.21
N ASN A 34 -13.86 -5.64 9.78
CA ASN A 34 -14.55 -5.03 8.63
C ASN A 34 -13.84 -5.41 7.34
N TYR A 35 -14.42 -6.36 6.61
CA TYR A 35 -13.80 -6.86 5.37
C TYR A 35 -13.84 -5.87 4.21
N LEU A 36 -14.51 -4.75 4.37
CA LEU A 36 -14.48 -3.68 3.37
C LEU A 36 -13.35 -2.67 3.63
N HIS A 37 -12.69 -2.75 4.78
CA HIS A 37 -11.58 -1.85 5.12
C HIS A 37 -10.38 -2.64 5.61
N TRP A 38 -9.29 -2.58 4.85
CA TRP A 38 -8.09 -3.38 5.08
C TRP A 38 -6.87 -2.51 5.36
N LYS A 39 -5.99 -3.05 6.15
CA LYS A 39 -4.64 -2.50 6.35
C LYS A 39 -3.62 -3.51 5.89
N GLY A 40 -2.46 -3.00 5.48
CA GLY A 40 -1.34 -3.83 5.13
C GLY A 40 -0.02 -3.14 5.46
N CYS A 41 1.05 -3.89 5.37
CA CYS A 41 2.39 -3.34 5.51
C CYS A 41 3.39 -4.11 4.65
N ILE A 42 4.46 -3.42 4.28
CA ILE A 42 5.59 -3.99 3.55
C ILE A 42 6.85 -3.41 4.16
N VAL A 43 7.85 -4.26 4.39
CA VAL A 43 9.19 -3.79 4.75
C VAL A 43 9.90 -3.32 3.48
N GLY A 44 10.52 -2.17 3.53
CA GLY A 44 11.24 -1.61 2.38
C GLY A 44 12.31 -2.57 1.87
N PRO A 45 12.34 -2.84 0.57
CA PRO A 45 13.28 -3.82 0.01
C PRO A 45 14.73 -3.38 0.13
N LYS A 46 15.64 -4.35 0.24
CA LYS A 46 17.08 -4.10 0.26
C LYS A 46 17.51 -3.44 -1.03
N ASN A 47 18.57 -2.63 -0.96
CA ASN A 47 19.15 -1.94 -2.12
C ASN A 47 18.21 -0.90 -2.74
N THR A 48 17.27 -0.39 -1.96
CA THR A 48 16.39 0.70 -2.37
C THR A 48 16.46 1.83 -1.35
N PRO A 49 16.01 3.04 -1.70
CA PRO A 49 15.94 4.14 -0.74
C PRO A 49 15.00 3.87 0.44
N TYR A 50 14.19 2.82 0.35
CA TYR A 50 13.17 2.46 1.34
C TYR A 50 13.64 1.37 2.29
N ALA A 51 14.85 0.85 2.11
CA ALA A 51 15.38 -0.25 2.91
C ALA A 51 15.36 0.07 4.42
N GLY A 52 14.92 -0.90 5.21
CA GLY A 52 14.86 -0.77 6.66
C GLY A 52 13.61 -0.07 7.19
N GLY A 53 12.80 0.53 6.32
CA GLY A 53 11.55 1.15 6.71
C GLY A 53 10.38 0.18 6.66
N THR A 54 9.33 0.48 7.43
CA THR A 54 8.06 -0.25 7.36
C THR A 54 7.00 0.67 6.78
N TYR A 55 6.35 0.23 5.72
CA TYR A 55 5.40 1.03 4.96
C TYR A 55 4.01 0.46 5.12
N PHE A 56 3.15 1.19 5.82
CA PHE A 56 1.76 0.83 6.03
C PHE A 56 0.89 1.44 4.93
N PHE A 57 -0.13 0.70 4.54
CA PHE A 57 -1.10 1.15 3.53
C PHE A 57 -2.50 0.67 3.91
N GLU A 58 -3.52 1.31 3.31
CA GLU A 58 -4.90 0.91 3.49
C GLU A 58 -5.58 0.67 2.16
N MET A 59 -6.58 -0.20 2.19
CA MET A 59 -7.40 -0.53 1.04
C MET A 59 -8.86 -0.49 1.47
N LYS A 60 -9.71 0.10 0.63
CA LYS A 60 -11.15 0.13 0.86
C LYS A 60 -11.88 -0.51 -0.32
N PHE A 61 -12.79 -1.41 -0.01
CA PHE A 61 -13.56 -2.16 -0.99
C PHE A 61 -15.04 -1.87 -0.83
N THR A 62 -15.83 -2.26 -1.83
CA THR A 62 -17.30 -2.28 -1.75
C THR A 62 -17.78 -3.72 -1.88
N GLU A 63 -19.07 -3.92 -1.66
CA GLU A 63 -19.69 -5.24 -1.80
C GLU A 63 -19.71 -5.72 -3.26
N GLU A 64 -19.35 -4.88 -4.20
CA GLU A 64 -19.23 -5.24 -5.63
C GLU A 64 -17.90 -5.92 -5.97
N TYR A 65 -17.01 -6.06 -4.99
CA TYR A 65 -15.76 -6.81 -5.17
C TYR A 65 -16.06 -8.27 -5.51
N PRO A 66 -15.35 -8.96 -6.40
CA PRO A 66 -14.19 -8.49 -7.17
C PRO A 66 -14.53 -7.87 -8.53
N ASN A 67 -15.80 -7.71 -8.89
CA ASN A 67 -16.18 -7.10 -10.16
C ASN A 67 -15.72 -5.65 -10.23
N LYS A 68 -15.80 -4.95 -9.09
CA LYS A 68 -15.14 -3.67 -8.92
C LYS A 68 -13.96 -3.85 -7.97
N GLY A 69 -12.86 -3.20 -8.29
CA GLY A 69 -11.68 -3.18 -7.45
C GLY A 69 -11.86 -2.30 -6.22
N PRO A 70 -10.78 -2.09 -5.46
CA PRO A 70 -10.86 -1.21 -4.31
C PRO A 70 -11.20 0.21 -4.74
N ILE A 71 -12.00 0.89 -3.92
CA ILE A 71 -12.37 2.28 -4.17
C ILE A 71 -11.26 3.23 -3.71
N ASP A 72 -10.35 2.76 -2.88
CA ASP A 72 -9.23 3.57 -2.40
C ASP A 72 -8.08 2.65 -2.00
N VAL A 73 -6.89 2.97 -2.45
CA VAL A 73 -5.64 2.34 -2.01
C VAL A 73 -4.64 3.45 -1.80
N ARG A 74 -4.17 3.61 -0.57
CA ARG A 74 -3.20 4.65 -0.26
C ARG A 74 -2.20 4.24 0.80
N MET A 75 -1.01 4.79 0.69
CA MET A 75 -0.02 4.66 1.75
C MET A 75 -0.46 5.46 2.96
N LYS A 76 -0.22 4.91 4.14
CA LYS A 76 -0.41 5.62 5.42
C LYS A 76 0.93 6.08 5.99
N THR A 77 2.02 5.48 5.58
CA THR A 77 3.37 5.94 5.90
C THR A 77 3.79 6.92 4.82
N PRO A 78 4.18 8.14 5.16
CA PRO A 78 4.72 9.08 4.17
C PRO A 78 5.91 8.48 3.44
N VAL A 79 5.88 8.57 2.12
CA VAL A 79 6.91 8.00 1.25
C VAL A 79 7.09 8.92 0.04
N TYR A 80 8.32 9.15 -0.36
CA TYR A 80 8.61 9.92 -1.56
C TYR A 80 8.84 8.96 -2.73
N HIS A 81 7.85 8.90 -3.62
CA HIS A 81 7.84 7.96 -4.75
C HIS A 81 7.05 8.56 -5.91
N PRO A 82 7.50 8.36 -7.17
CA PRO A 82 6.83 8.97 -8.33
C PRO A 82 5.38 8.51 -8.55
N ASN A 83 5.03 7.31 -8.16
CA ASN A 83 3.68 6.75 -8.34
C ASN A 83 2.78 6.93 -7.12
N ILE A 84 3.25 7.63 -6.09
CA ILE A 84 2.51 7.83 -4.86
C ILE A 84 2.35 9.35 -4.65
N ASN A 85 1.09 9.78 -4.52
CA ASN A 85 0.80 11.18 -4.34
C ASN A 85 1.33 11.64 -2.97
N CYS A 86 2.21 12.62 -2.97
CA CYS A 86 2.88 13.08 -1.76
C CYS A 86 1.98 13.92 -0.84
N SER A 87 0.78 14.30 -1.27
CA SER A 87 -0.14 15.04 -0.40
C SER A 87 -1.14 14.15 0.33
N ASN A 88 -1.44 12.95 -0.18
CA ASN A 88 -2.47 12.10 0.41
C ASN A 88 -2.15 10.60 0.40
N GLY A 89 -0.99 10.19 -0.15
CA GLY A 89 -0.58 8.79 -0.20
C GLY A 89 -1.27 7.94 -1.25
N HIS A 90 -2.11 8.54 -2.09
CA HIS A 90 -2.85 7.79 -3.10
C HIS A 90 -1.88 7.11 -4.08
N ILE A 91 -2.12 5.82 -4.36
CA ILE A 91 -1.27 5.01 -5.23
C ILE A 91 -1.89 4.98 -6.62
N CYS A 92 -1.12 5.42 -7.61
CA CYS A 92 -1.58 5.47 -9.00
C CYS A 92 -0.80 4.44 -9.83
N VAL A 93 -1.43 3.32 -10.12
CA VAL A 93 -0.85 2.23 -10.92
C VAL A 93 -1.91 1.60 -11.80
N GLN A 94 -1.48 1.04 -12.94
CA GLN A 94 -2.37 0.44 -13.92
C GLN A 94 -3.18 -0.73 -13.35
N TYR A 95 -2.59 -1.53 -12.47
CA TYR A 95 -3.27 -2.65 -11.84
C TYR A 95 -4.58 -2.22 -11.15
N LEU A 96 -4.57 -1.04 -10.54
CA LEU A 96 -5.75 -0.50 -9.86
C LEU A 96 -6.69 0.23 -10.82
N SER A 97 -6.15 0.99 -11.77
CA SER A 97 -6.97 1.77 -12.70
C SER A 97 -7.63 0.92 -13.79
N SER A 98 -7.06 -0.23 -14.11
CA SER A 98 -7.57 -1.18 -15.10
C SER A 98 -7.94 -2.50 -14.43
N TRP A 99 -8.71 -2.42 -13.35
CA TRP A 99 -9.07 -3.58 -12.55
C TRP A 99 -9.83 -4.63 -13.35
N LYS A 100 -9.45 -5.89 -13.16
CA LYS A 100 -10.13 -7.06 -13.71
C LYS A 100 -10.65 -7.91 -12.56
N ASN A 101 -11.78 -8.59 -12.75
CA ASN A 101 -12.36 -9.42 -11.70
C ASN A 101 -11.51 -10.64 -11.32
N THR A 102 -10.44 -10.89 -12.06
CA THR A 102 -9.43 -11.91 -11.73
C THR A 102 -8.29 -11.36 -10.88
N ASN A 103 -8.25 -10.05 -10.67
CA ASN A 103 -7.29 -9.41 -9.77
C ASN A 103 -7.70 -9.67 -8.32
N ASP A 104 -6.73 -9.60 -7.41
CA ASP A 104 -6.97 -9.92 -6.02
C ASP A 104 -6.12 -9.07 -5.07
N ILE A 105 -6.32 -9.26 -3.76
CA ILE A 105 -5.61 -8.52 -2.73
C ILE A 105 -4.12 -8.85 -2.76
N ALA A 106 -3.75 -10.10 -2.95
CA ALA A 106 -2.34 -10.48 -3.07
C ALA A 106 -1.66 -9.67 -4.17
N GLY A 107 -2.33 -9.55 -5.33
CA GLY A 107 -1.83 -8.77 -6.45
C GLY A 107 -1.63 -7.30 -6.10
N ILE A 108 -2.56 -6.70 -5.34
CA ILE A 108 -2.42 -5.32 -4.89
C ILE A 108 -1.15 -5.15 -4.04
N VAL A 109 -0.94 -6.03 -3.08
CA VAL A 109 0.23 -5.96 -2.19
C VAL A 109 1.53 -6.14 -2.98
N TYR A 110 1.55 -7.07 -3.93
CA TYR A 110 2.72 -7.29 -4.78
C TYR A 110 3.02 -6.09 -5.67
N VAL A 111 1.99 -5.41 -6.17
CA VAL A 111 2.20 -4.19 -6.97
C VAL A 111 2.81 -3.08 -6.12
N ILE A 112 2.36 -2.92 -4.88
CA ILE A 112 2.96 -1.95 -3.96
C ILE A 112 4.42 -2.30 -3.67
N PHE A 113 4.70 -3.59 -3.45
CA PHE A 113 6.09 -4.05 -3.28
C PHE A 113 6.93 -3.70 -4.51
N ASP A 114 6.42 -3.96 -5.72
CA ASP A 114 7.14 -3.68 -6.95
C ASP A 114 7.47 -2.19 -7.10
N LEU A 115 6.56 -1.31 -6.69
CA LEU A 115 6.82 0.13 -6.69
C LEU A 115 8.01 0.49 -5.81
N LEU A 116 8.12 -0.12 -4.64
CA LEU A 116 9.24 0.14 -3.72
C LEU A 116 10.51 -0.59 -4.16
N ASN A 117 10.38 -1.76 -4.77
CA ASN A 117 11.51 -2.58 -5.17
C ASN A 117 12.19 -2.07 -6.45
N ASP A 118 11.43 -1.45 -7.32
CA ASP A 118 11.93 -0.93 -8.59
C ASP A 118 11.60 0.55 -8.72
N PRO A 119 12.30 1.42 -8.00
CA PRO A 119 12.16 2.85 -8.21
C PRO A 119 12.89 3.19 -9.51
N ASN A 120 12.24 2.92 -10.64
CA ASN A 120 12.84 3.16 -11.95
C ASN A 120 13.02 4.66 -12.18
N PRO A 121 14.23 5.19 -11.95
CA PRO A 121 14.45 6.64 -12.05
C PRO A 121 14.25 7.16 -13.47
N GLY A 122 14.39 6.30 -14.49
CA GLY A 122 14.25 6.70 -15.87
C GLY A 122 12.84 6.96 -16.33
N SER A 123 11.83 6.40 -15.64
CA SER A 123 10.43 6.51 -16.03
C SER A 123 9.62 7.45 -15.14
N SER A 124 10.25 8.10 -14.16
CA SER A 124 9.55 8.86 -13.16
C SER A 124 9.84 10.35 -13.25
N TYR A 125 8.86 11.16 -12.90
CA TYR A 125 9.04 12.61 -12.82
C TYR A 125 9.83 13.03 -11.56
N ASN A 126 10.10 12.14 -10.63
CA ASN A 126 10.90 12.39 -9.43
C ASN A 126 12.21 11.58 -9.44
N ALA A 127 12.68 11.23 -10.60
CA ALA A 127 13.81 10.32 -10.80
C ALA A 127 15.10 10.73 -10.08
N THR A 128 15.32 12.03 -9.93
CA THR A 128 16.60 12.54 -9.43
C THR A 128 16.64 12.69 -7.92
N ASN A 129 15.57 12.27 -7.20
CA ASN A 129 15.47 12.61 -5.79
C ASN A 129 15.53 11.40 -4.85
N VAL A 130 16.53 10.54 -5.08
CA VAL A 130 16.83 9.40 -4.21
C VAL A 130 17.11 9.87 -2.78
N SER A 131 17.86 10.96 -2.63
CA SER A 131 18.17 11.53 -1.30
C SER A 131 16.91 11.90 -0.52
N LYS A 132 15.91 12.44 -1.20
CA LYS A 132 14.65 12.82 -0.57
C LYS A 132 13.85 11.57 -0.16
N ALA A 133 13.88 10.51 -0.98
CA ALA A 133 13.26 9.24 -0.63
C ALA A 133 13.92 8.62 0.61
N GLU A 134 15.24 8.66 0.70
CA GLU A 134 15.98 8.18 1.86
C GLU A 134 15.70 9.01 3.11
N GLU A 135 15.59 10.32 2.95
CA GLU A 135 15.23 11.23 4.05
C GLU A 135 13.84 10.92 4.61
N PHE A 136 12.86 10.73 3.72
CA PHE A 136 11.51 10.34 4.13
C PHE A 136 11.50 8.99 4.84
N ASN A 137 12.27 8.03 4.33
CA ASN A 137 12.37 6.70 4.92
C ASN A 137 12.85 6.79 6.37
N LYS A 138 13.91 7.53 6.61
CA LYS A 138 14.46 7.70 7.98
C LYS A 138 13.49 8.44 8.89
N LYS A 139 12.80 9.45 8.38
CA LYS A 139 11.92 10.29 9.19
C LYS A 139 10.60 9.63 9.53
N TYR A 140 10.04 8.86 8.61
CA TYR A 140 8.67 8.36 8.74
C TYR A 140 8.53 6.83 8.80
N ALA A 141 9.41 6.10 8.15
CA ALA A 141 9.27 4.64 7.98
C ALA A 141 10.17 3.84 8.93
N MET A 142 11.29 4.40 9.36
CA MET A 142 12.24 3.75 10.26
C MET A 142 12.00 4.09 11.73
N VAL A 143 10.88 4.69 12.05
CA VAL A 143 10.49 5.09 13.40
C VAL A 143 9.19 4.44 13.77
N GLU A 144 8.85 4.46 15.05
CA GLU A 144 7.53 4.00 15.50
C GLU A 144 6.44 4.86 14.89
N GLN A 145 5.38 4.22 14.38
CA GLN A 145 4.30 4.89 13.67
C GLN A 145 2.98 4.70 14.39
N ASN A 146 2.32 5.80 14.72
CA ASN A 146 0.97 5.79 15.27
C ASN A 146 -0.01 6.15 14.15
N ILE A 147 -0.55 5.13 13.50
CA ILE A 147 -1.39 5.32 12.33
C ILE A 147 -2.86 5.40 12.75
N ASP A 148 -3.50 6.49 12.36
CA ASP A 148 -4.94 6.65 12.50
C ASP A 148 -5.61 6.04 11.25
N TRP A 149 -6.21 4.87 11.42
CA TRP A 149 -6.85 4.16 10.34
C TRP A 149 -8.24 4.71 10.00
N ASP A 150 -8.78 5.58 10.85
CA ASP A 150 -10.12 6.15 10.67
C ASP A 150 -10.10 7.53 9.99
N ASN A 151 -8.92 8.17 9.92
CA ASN A 151 -8.81 9.54 9.40
C ASN A 151 -7.94 9.58 8.14
N PRO A 152 -8.52 9.89 6.97
CA PRO A 152 -7.74 9.99 5.74
C PRO A 152 -6.82 11.21 5.66
N GLY A 153 -7.07 12.24 6.46
CA GLY A 153 -6.33 13.50 6.39
C GLY A 153 -4.97 13.51 7.09
N ILE A 154 -4.48 12.37 7.51
CA ILE A 154 -3.23 12.28 8.27
C ILE A 154 -2.00 12.75 7.49
N TRP A 155 -2.10 12.79 6.18
CA TRP A 155 -1.00 13.12 5.27
C TRP A 155 -0.59 14.59 5.31
N ASP A 156 -1.54 15.45 5.67
CA ASP A 156 -1.36 16.90 5.56
C ASP A 156 -0.27 17.44 6.49
N LYS A 157 0.10 16.70 7.51
CA LYS A 157 1.03 17.19 8.52
C LYS A 157 2.49 16.80 8.30
N GLY A 158 2.74 15.83 7.42
CA GLY A 158 4.09 15.31 7.23
C GLY A 158 4.68 15.53 5.85
N TRP A 159 3.84 15.66 4.85
CA TRP A 159 4.28 15.65 3.45
C TRP A 159 4.55 17.03 2.87
N THR A 160 3.80 18.03 3.30
CA THR A 160 3.80 19.35 2.65
C THR A 160 4.99 20.21 3.00
N ASN A 161 5.73 19.86 4.04
CA ASN A 161 6.85 20.68 4.53
C ASN A 161 8.23 20.06 4.25
N SER A 162 8.28 19.14 3.31
CA SER A 162 9.57 18.47 3.04
C SER A 162 10.11 18.76 1.66
#